data_e158809db1d7f48ba210ff2fd87a8192
#
_entry.id   e158809db1d7f48ba210ff2fd87a8192
#
_cell.length_a   1.000
_cell.length_b   1.000
_cell.length_c   1.000
_cell.angle_alpha   90.00
_cell.angle_beta   90.00
_cell.angle_gamma   90.00
#
_symmetry.space_group_name_H-M   'P 1'
#
loop_
_entity.id
_entity.type
_entity.pdbx_description
1 polymer ?
#
loop_
_entity_poly.entity_id
_entity_poly.type
_entity_poly.pdbx_seq_one_letter_code
_entity_poly.pdbx_strand_id
1 'polypeptide(L)'
;MKRHLRLLAFGLAVALIAAAQEKVDLETIYKIKQEAIQNSKVMDHLFWLTDAYGPRLAGAPNYKKAADWAVKTLQEWGLTNVHLESWKFGRSWENRKFAASLVEPSYAPVYGFALAWSKSTDGVVSDEPVYAPIRTEEDMAKWKGKLKGKIVFTEPIRNQELAEKGFSNRYTAEELAQMEMAPEPGGSGMMVGPIRPGESNDPAARRAAMLASRAFRQKANAFFAEEGAAVLVSFGTRNDGGTITADRGGPYDPKQTLPPAMIAITPEHYNRIVRLLEHKVPVKMEVEVKNETSDDEAECYNVIGDIPGTGPHKDEVVMIGGHLDSWQGSTGATDNGVGSAVMMETVRVLKTLKLPLDRTVRIGLWGAEEEGLLGSREYVKKNLADPTKMETTPEWDRLSAYYNVDNGAGKIRGVYLQGNEMARPFFQAMLAPFKDMGVSAITIRNTGGTDHQSFDAVGLPGFQFIQDPLEYMTRTHHSNMDNYDRVPKADLMQMSTIVSSLVFHTANREQKLPRKPKPAPRGGGPGMF
;
A
#
# COMPACT_ATOMS: atom_id res chain seq x y z
N MET A 1 40.71 -52.29 -13.83
CA MET A 1 41.00 -50.86 -13.72
C MET A 1 39.90 -49.94 -14.22
N LYS A 2 39.22 -50.17 -15.35
CA LYS A 2 38.16 -49.25 -15.87
C LYS A 2 36.84 -49.21 -15.05
N ARG A 3 36.56 -50.22 -14.23
CA ARG A 3 35.31 -50.31 -13.43
C ARG A 3 35.41 -49.54 -12.10
N HIS A 4 36.60 -49.42 -11.53
CA HIS A 4 36.81 -48.68 -10.28
C HIS A 4 36.91 -47.15 -10.52
N LEU A 5 37.34 -46.72 -11.71
CA LEU A 5 37.39 -45.29 -12.08
C LEU A 5 35.99 -44.69 -12.26
N ARG A 6 35.01 -45.50 -12.71
CA ARG A 6 33.60 -45.03 -12.85
C ARG A 6 32.88 -44.88 -11.51
N LEU A 7 33.20 -45.67 -10.52
CA LEU A 7 32.65 -45.59 -9.17
C LEU A 7 33.22 -44.39 -8.38
N LEU A 8 34.49 -44.03 -8.59
CA LEU A 8 35.11 -42.84 -8.02
C LEU A 8 34.56 -41.55 -8.64
N ALA A 9 34.29 -41.52 -9.95
CA ALA A 9 33.68 -40.38 -10.63
C ALA A 9 32.22 -40.15 -10.21
N PHE A 10 31.47 -41.23 -9.92
CA PHE A 10 30.10 -41.13 -9.42
C PHE A 10 30.03 -40.68 -7.95
N GLY A 11 31.00 -41.10 -7.13
CA GLY A 11 31.14 -40.65 -5.74
C GLY A 11 31.51 -39.15 -5.62
N LEU A 12 32.35 -38.63 -6.53
CA LEU A 12 32.70 -37.21 -6.58
C LEU A 12 31.55 -36.33 -7.11
N ALA A 13 30.72 -36.84 -8.01
CA ALA A 13 29.55 -36.11 -8.52
C ALA A 13 28.41 -35.99 -7.48
N VAL A 14 28.29 -36.96 -6.58
CA VAL A 14 27.31 -36.93 -5.47
C VAL A 14 27.77 -36.03 -4.31
N ALA A 15 29.10 -35.86 -4.13
CA ALA A 15 29.63 -34.97 -3.09
C ALA A 15 29.55 -33.47 -3.43
N LEU A 16 29.25 -33.11 -4.70
CA LEU A 16 29.13 -31.71 -5.15
C LEU A 16 27.71 -31.13 -5.08
N ILE A 17 26.72 -31.89 -4.60
CA ILE A 17 25.35 -31.40 -4.34
C ILE A 17 25.07 -31.43 -2.82
N ALA A 18 26.03 -31.09 -2.00
CA ALA A 18 25.71 -30.55 -0.68
C ALA A 18 25.32 -29.10 -0.91
N ALA A 19 24.05 -28.84 -1.13
CA ALA A 19 23.53 -27.50 -1.03
C ALA A 19 24.05 -26.91 0.27
N ALA A 20 24.86 -25.83 0.20
CA ALA A 20 25.40 -25.20 1.38
C ALA A 20 24.23 -24.89 2.33
N GLN A 21 24.21 -25.53 3.48
CA GLN A 21 23.16 -25.34 4.48
C GLN A 21 23.15 -23.87 4.89
N GLU A 22 22.01 -23.20 4.79
CA GLU A 22 21.85 -21.81 5.20
C GLU A 22 22.24 -21.67 6.68
N LYS A 23 23.14 -20.75 6.98
CA LYS A 23 23.65 -20.54 8.33
C LYS A 23 22.71 -19.65 9.13
N VAL A 24 22.10 -20.19 10.19
CA VAL A 24 21.21 -19.47 11.10
C VAL A 24 21.98 -19.08 12.36
N ASP A 25 22.09 -17.79 12.64
CA ASP A 25 22.71 -17.27 13.87
C ASP A 25 21.65 -17.07 14.97
N LEU A 26 21.43 -18.11 15.76
CA LEU A 26 20.45 -18.11 16.84
C LEU A 26 20.80 -17.12 17.97
N GLU A 27 22.08 -16.85 18.21
CA GLU A 27 22.49 -15.87 19.23
C GLU A 27 22.09 -14.44 18.82
N THR A 28 22.36 -14.10 17.57
CA THR A 28 21.94 -12.79 17.05
C THR A 28 20.41 -12.67 16.97
N ILE A 29 19.70 -13.74 16.58
CA ILE A 29 18.23 -13.78 16.63
C ILE A 29 17.72 -13.48 18.03
N TYR A 30 18.32 -14.08 19.06
CA TYR A 30 17.94 -13.83 20.45
C TYR A 30 18.14 -12.35 20.85
N LYS A 31 19.28 -11.74 20.49
CA LYS A 31 19.54 -10.31 20.74
C LYS A 31 18.51 -9.41 20.03
N ILE A 32 18.18 -9.74 18.79
CA ILE A 32 17.16 -9.03 18.00
C ILE A 32 15.78 -9.17 18.67
N LYS A 33 15.37 -10.40 19.08
CA LYS A 33 14.12 -10.63 19.81
C LYS A 33 14.04 -9.78 21.07
N GLN A 34 15.12 -9.74 21.87
CA GLN A 34 15.15 -8.93 23.08
C GLN A 34 14.97 -7.44 22.79
N GLU A 35 15.74 -6.88 21.85
CA GLU A 35 15.69 -5.45 21.53
C GLU A 35 14.35 -5.04 20.92
N ALA A 36 13.86 -5.78 19.93
CA ALA A 36 12.62 -5.46 19.24
C ALA A 36 11.35 -5.68 20.07
N ILE A 37 11.42 -6.46 21.18
CA ILE A 37 10.28 -6.71 22.06
C ILE A 37 10.36 -5.85 23.32
N GLN A 38 11.51 -5.84 24.00
CA GLN A 38 11.63 -5.17 25.31
C GLN A 38 11.86 -3.66 25.18
N ASN A 39 12.57 -3.22 24.13
CA ASN A 39 12.96 -1.83 23.93
C ASN A 39 12.33 -1.23 22.66
N SER A 40 11.27 -1.85 22.15
CA SER A 40 10.62 -1.43 20.89
C SER A 40 10.18 0.02 20.90
N LYS A 41 10.44 0.70 19.81
CA LYS A 41 9.99 2.07 19.50
C LYS A 41 9.00 2.10 18.35
N VAL A 42 8.56 0.95 17.84
CA VAL A 42 7.72 0.86 16.64
C VAL A 42 6.42 1.66 16.77
N MET A 43 5.80 1.68 17.97
CA MET A 43 4.59 2.48 18.19
C MET A 43 4.88 3.98 18.27
N ASP A 44 6.05 4.39 18.76
CA ASP A 44 6.49 5.79 18.73
C ASP A 44 6.68 6.26 17.28
N HIS A 45 7.28 5.40 16.42
CA HIS A 45 7.41 5.70 14.99
C HIS A 45 6.04 5.82 14.31
N LEU A 46 5.14 4.90 14.60
CA LEU A 46 3.78 4.93 14.08
C LEU A 46 3.04 6.21 14.52
N PHE A 47 3.14 6.62 15.79
CA PHE A 47 2.54 7.85 16.29
C PHE A 47 2.96 9.08 15.46
N TRP A 48 4.25 9.22 15.19
CA TRP A 48 4.75 10.35 14.39
C TRP A 48 4.24 10.31 12.96
N LEU A 49 4.20 9.12 12.36
CA LEU A 49 3.71 8.95 10.99
C LEU A 49 2.20 9.17 10.86
N THR A 50 1.42 8.87 11.91
CA THR A 50 -0.04 8.92 11.87
C THR A 50 -0.62 10.12 12.60
N ASP A 51 -0.60 10.11 13.93
CA ASP A 51 -1.27 11.13 14.74
C ASP A 51 -0.64 12.51 14.58
N ALA A 52 0.69 12.57 14.40
CA ALA A 52 1.40 13.84 14.25
C ALA A 52 1.37 14.38 12.81
N TYR A 53 1.54 13.52 11.79
CA TYR A 53 1.70 13.93 10.40
C TYR A 53 0.67 13.35 9.43
N GLY A 54 -0.23 12.46 9.88
CA GLY A 54 -1.30 11.95 9.03
C GLY A 54 -2.45 12.95 8.85
N PRO A 55 -3.23 12.83 7.76
CA PRO A 55 -2.97 11.98 6.58
C PRO A 55 -1.77 12.45 5.76
N ARG A 56 -1.15 11.53 5.03
CA ARG A 56 0.09 11.74 4.27
C ARG A 56 -0.13 11.60 2.76
N LEU A 57 -1.13 12.29 2.24
CA LEU A 57 -1.44 12.22 0.80
C LEU A 57 -0.22 12.68 -0.03
N ALA A 58 0.08 11.96 -1.10
CA ALA A 58 1.20 12.27 -1.99
C ALA A 58 1.18 13.72 -2.48
N GLY A 59 2.33 14.38 -2.44
CA GLY A 59 2.48 15.78 -2.84
C GLY A 59 1.88 16.80 -1.85
N ALA A 60 1.22 16.37 -0.77
CA ALA A 60 0.66 17.26 0.24
C ALA A 60 1.71 17.72 1.27
N PRO A 61 1.49 18.88 1.94
CA PRO A 61 2.43 19.39 2.94
C PRO A 61 2.70 18.43 4.11
N ASN A 62 1.70 17.68 4.58
CA ASN A 62 1.88 16.72 5.68
C ASN A 62 2.72 15.52 5.26
N TYR A 63 2.61 15.05 4.02
CA TYR A 63 3.52 14.05 3.46
C TYR A 63 4.98 14.51 3.56
N LYS A 64 5.26 15.75 3.12
CA LYS A 64 6.61 16.32 3.19
C LYS A 64 7.14 16.40 4.63
N LYS A 65 6.28 16.80 5.59
CA LYS A 65 6.66 16.85 7.02
C LYS A 65 7.00 15.45 7.57
N ALA A 66 6.24 14.44 7.21
CA ALA A 66 6.52 13.05 7.59
C ALA A 66 7.86 12.56 6.99
N ALA A 67 8.11 12.88 5.72
CA ALA A 67 9.36 12.54 5.04
C ALA A 67 10.56 13.24 5.66
N ASP A 68 10.45 14.53 5.98
CA ASP A 68 11.50 15.31 6.66
C ASP A 68 11.79 14.77 8.06
N TRP A 69 10.74 14.40 8.80
CA TRP A 69 10.90 13.77 10.11
C TRP A 69 11.62 12.42 10.00
N ALA A 70 11.25 11.60 9.03
CA ALA A 70 11.93 10.32 8.80
C ALA A 70 13.40 10.50 8.46
N VAL A 71 13.75 11.45 7.57
CA VAL A 71 15.13 11.80 7.25
C VAL A 71 15.90 12.19 8.51
N LYS A 72 15.37 13.13 9.29
CA LYS A 72 16.00 13.58 10.53
C LYS A 72 16.21 12.42 11.50
N THR A 73 15.21 11.59 11.70
CA THR A 73 15.26 10.44 12.61
C THR A 73 16.32 9.42 12.18
N LEU A 74 16.40 9.08 10.89
CA LEU A 74 17.41 8.17 10.35
C LEU A 74 18.83 8.74 10.50
N GLN A 75 19.00 10.07 10.33
CA GLN A 75 20.27 10.75 10.56
C GLN A 75 20.68 10.73 12.04
N GLU A 76 19.74 10.96 12.96
CA GLU A 76 19.98 10.87 14.41
C GLU A 76 20.39 9.46 14.84
N TRP A 77 19.90 8.41 14.18
CA TRP A 77 20.37 7.04 14.42
C TRP A 77 21.73 6.73 13.77
N GLY A 78 22.31 7.69 13.05
CA GLY A 78 23.62 7.56 12.43
C GLY A 78 23.62 6.69 11.17
N LEU A 79 22.53 6.68 10.42
CA LEU A 79 22.54 6.16 9.04
C LEU A 79 23.30 7.14 8.14
N THR A 80 23.89 6.61 7.10
CA THR A 80 24.59 7.39 6.05
C THR A 80 23.70 7.50 4.81
N ASN A 81 24.10 8.36 3.86
CA ASN A 81 23.38 8.56 2.61
C ASN A 81 21.87 8.87 2.82
N VAL A 82 21.53 9.52 3.95
CA VAL A 82 20.14 9.85 4.26
C VAL A 82 19.72 11.09 3.49
N HIS A 83 18.73 10.93 2.60
CA HIS A 83 18.24 12.02 1.76
C HIS A 83 16.79 11.78 1.29
N LEU A 84 16.18 12.86 0.81
CA LEU A 84 14.97 12.80 0.00
C LEU A 84 15.34 12.66 -1.46
N GLU A 85 14.86 11.61 -2.12
CA GLU A 85 14.92 11.49 -3.57
C GLU A 85 13.63 12.03 -4.17
N SER A 86 13.69 13.26 -4.75
CA SER A 86 12.51 13.95 -5.27
C SER A 86 12.22 13.61 -6.73
N TRP A 87 10.95 13.70 -7.09
CA TRP A 87 10.45 13.55 -8.45
C TRP A 87 9.15 14.34 -8.65
N LYS A 88 8.83 14.67 -9.90
CA LYS A 88 7.59 15.40 -10.22
C LYS A 88 6.39 14.47 -10.13
N PHE A 89 5.42 14.83 -9.28
CA PHE A 89 4.23 14.03 -9.02
C PHE A 89 3.02 14.53 -9.79
N GLY A 90 2.60 15.74 -9.47
CA GLY A 90 1.38 16.33 -9.98
C GLY A 90 0.86 17.39 -9.02
N ARG A 91 -0.46 17.59 -8.99
CA ARG A 91 -1.07 18.62 -8.17
C ARG A 91 -1.06 18.25 -6.69
N SER A 92 -0.57 19.15 -5.83
CA SER A 92 -0.77 19.08 -4.39
C SER A 92 -2.25 19.30 -4.04
N TRP A 93 -2.72 18.66 -2.97
CA TRP A 93 -4.06 18.86 -2.44
C TRP A 93 -4.09 18.64 -0.93
N GLU A 94 -4.84 19.49 -0.21
CA GLU A 94 -5.05 19.34 1.22
C GLU A 94 -6.45 19.85 1.60
N ASN A 95 -7.20 19.11 2.43
CA ASN A 95 -8.45 19.57 2.99
C ASN A 95 -8.20 20.40 4.25
N ARG A 96 -8.71 21.65 4.28
CA ARG A 96 -8.62 22.55 5.42
C ARG A 96 -9.89 22.59 6.25
N LYS A 97 -11.02 22.28 5.63
CA LYS A 97 -12.32 22.24 6.32
C LYS A 97 -13.26 21.30 5.60
N PHE A 98 -13.94 20.51 6.39
CA PHE A 98 -15.11 19.76 5.98
C PHE A 98 -16.20 19.94 7.03
N ALA A 99 -17.39 20.36 6.61
CA ALA A 99 -18.58 20.41 7.44
C ALA A 99 -19.80 20.02 6.59
N ALA A 100 -20.61 19.10 7.10
CA ALA A 100 -21.86 18.71 6.46
C ALA A 100 -22.93 18.43 7.51
N SER A 101 -24.15 18.89 7.26
CA SER A 101 -25.30 18.65 8.13
C SER A 101 -26.59 18.50 7.34
N LEU A 102 -27.47 17.66 7.83
CA LEU A 102 -28.89 17.68 7.49
C LEU A 102 -29.56 18.73 8.36
N VAL A 103 -30.27 19.69 7.75
CA VAL A 103 -30.96 20.76 8.44
C VAL A 103 -32.44 20.45 8.57
N GLU A 104 -33.08 19.98 7.50
CA GLU A 104 -34.47 19.53 7.45
C GLU A 104 -34.52 18.06 6.96
N PRO A 105 -35.48 17.27 7.47
CA PRO A 105 -36.61 17.58 8.38
C PRO A 105 -36.20 17.70 9.85
N SER A 106 -35.00 17.33 10.21
CA SER A 106 -34.43 17.45 11.57
C SER A 106 -32.91 17.57 11.49
N TYR A 107 -32.35 18.40 12.34
CA TYR A 107 -30.88 18.56 12.38
C TYR A 107 -30.17 17.25 12.71
N ALA A 108 -29.12 16.93 11.92
CA ALA A 108 -28.17 15.87 12.20
C ALA A 108 -26.80 16.19 11.56
N PRO A 109 -25.70 16.00 12.28
CA PRO A 109 -24.39 16.06 11.64
C PRO A 109 -24.26 14.92 10.61
N VAL A 110 -23.64 15.21 9.48
CA VAL A 110 -23.36 14.21 8.44
C VAL A 110 -21.88 13.86 8.49
N TYR A 111 -21.58 12.61 8.81
CA TYR A 111 -20.20 12.13 8.92
C TYR A 111 -19.64 11.79 7.54
N GLY A 112 -18.44 12.30 7.27
CA GLY A 112 -17.79 12.14 5.98
C GLY A 112 -16.47 12.88 5.89
N PHE A 113 -15.92 12.94 4.68
CA PHE A 113 -14.72 13.72 4.36
C PHE A 113 -14.70 14.14 2.88
N ALA A 114 -13.87 15.13 2.56
CA ALA A 114 -13.68 15.59 1.19
C ALA A 114 -12.78 14.62 0.43
N LEU A 115 -13.09 14.37 -0.86
CA LEU A 115 -12.29 13.52 -1.72
C LEU A 115 -11.13 14.32 -2.34
N ALA A 116 -9.94 13.69 -2.37
CA ALA A 116 -8.73 14.32 -2.87
C ALA A 116 -8.88 14.79 -4.32
N TRP A 117 -8.22 15.92 -4.63
CA TRP A 117 -8.24 16.56 -5.94
C TRP A 117 -9.65 16.95 -6.43
N SER A 118 -10.50 17.38 -5.51
CA SER A 118 -11.75 18.08 -5.82
C SER A 118 -11.67 19.55 -5.42
N LYS A 119 -12.53 20.40 -5.99
CA LYS A 119 -12.60 21.83 -5.68
C LYS A 119 -13.15 22.08 -4.28
N SER A 120 -12.99 23.31 -3.78
CA SER A 120 -13.75 23.84 -2.65
C SER A 120 -15.20 24.14 -3.04
N THR A 121 -16.07 24.29 -2.04
CA THR A 121 -17.35 24.98 -2.21
C THR A 121 -17.13 26.51 -2.18
N ASP A 122 -18.04 27.25 -2.78
CA ASP A 122 -18.11 28.74 -2.65
C ASP A 122 -18.88 29.09 -1.36
N GLY A 123 -18.16 29.06 -0.24
CA GLY A 123 -18.77 29.19 1.10
C GLY A 123 -19.61 27.96 1.48
N VAL A 124 -20.65 28.22 2.30
CA VAL A 124 -21.64 27.22 2.70
C VAL A 124 -22.68 27.05 1.59
N VAL A 125 -22.78 25.87 1.04
CA VAL A 125 -23.86 25.48 0.12
C VAL A 125 -25.01 24.96 0.95
N SER A 126 -26.16 25.69 0.93
CA SER A 126 -27.38 25.35 1.69
C SER A 126 -28.52 25.19 0.70
N ASP A 127 -28.94 23.95 0.40
CA ASP A 127 -29.96 23.68 -0.61
C ASP A 127 -30.66 22.33 -0.38
N GLU A 128 -31.75 22.12 -1.12
CA GLU A 128 -32.34 20.79 -1.28
C GLU A 128 -31.44 19.93 -2.16
N PRO A 129 -30.97 18.76 -1.64
CA PRO A 129 -30.15 17.86 -2.44
C PRO A 129 -30.95 17.19 -3.56
N VAL A 130 -30.24 16.85 -4.64
CA VAL A 130 -30.80 16.18 -5.81
C VAL A 130 -30.27 14.76 -5.90
N TYR A 131 -31.14 13.79 -6.02
CA TYR A 131 -30.76 12.39 -6.27
C TYR A 131 -30.66 12.12 -7.77
N ALA A 132 -29.45 12.08 -8.30
CA ALA A 132 -29.15 11.94 -9.71
C ALA A 132 -28.08 10.86 -9.95
N PRO A 133 -28.41 9.56 -9.75
CA PRO A 133 -27.47 8.47 -10.06
C PRO A 133 -27.26 8.37 -11.56
N ILE A 134 -26.04 8.70 -12.03
CA ILE A 134 -25.66 8.68 -13.44
C ILE A 134 -24.80 7.44 -13.71
N ARG A 135 -25.33 6.53 -14.53
CA ARG A 135 -24.66 5.30 -14.95
C ARG A 135 -24.53 5.16 -16.47
N THR A 136 -25.31 5.92 -17.22
CA THR A 136 -25.37 5.88 -18.68
C THR A 136 -25.38 7.30 -19.26
N GLU A 137 -25.19 7.41 -20.56
CA GLU A 137 -25.32 8.69 -21.26
C GLU A 137 -26.79 9.19 -21.31
N GLU A 138 -27.74 8.26 -21.32
CA GLU A 138 -29.15 8.63 -21.21
C GLU A 138 -29.47 9.27 -19.86
N ASP A 139 -28.81 8.82 -18.78
CA ASP A 139 -28.97 9.46 -17.46
C ASP A 139 -28.42 10.89 -17.49
N MET A 140 -27.27 11.13 -18.13
CA MET A 140 -26.76 12.49 -18.30
C MET A 140 -27.76 13.38 -19.04
N ALA A 141 -28.37 12.87 -20.12
CA ALA A 141 -29.36 13.62 -20.90
C ALA A 141 -30.59 14.02 -20.06
N LYS A 142 -31.06 13.17 -19.14
CA LYS A 142 -32.19 13.46 -18.23
C LYS A 142 -31.88 14.62 -17.28
N TRP A 143 -30.62 14.79 -16.87
CA TRP A 143 -30.20 15.78 -15.88
C TRP A 143 -29.61 17.05 -16.46
N LYS A 144 -29.47 17.13 -17.78
CA LYS A 144 -28.93 18.31 -18.47
C LYS A 144 -29.73 19.57 -18.14
N GLY A 145 -29.02 20.64 -17.71
CA GLY A 145 -29.58 21.93 -17.32
C GLY A 145 -30.28 21.96 -15.97
N LYS A 146 -30.15 20.92 -15.12
CA LYS A 146 -30.89 20.80 -13.85
C LYS A 146 -30.01 20.78 -12.59
N LEU A 147 -28.68 20.78 -12.72
CA LEU A 147 -27.79 20.51 -11.59
C LEU A 147 -27.01 21.73 -11.11
N LYS A 148 -27.21 22.90 -11.73
CA LYS A 148 -26.49 24.13 -11.37
C LYS A 148 -26.69 24.52 -9.91
N GLY A 149 -25.58 24.62 -9.17
CA GLY A 149 -25.56 24.99 -7.75
C GLY A 149 -26.05 23.92 -6.77
N LYS A 150 -26.42 22.74 -7.26
CA LYS A 150 -27.01 21.67 -6.45
C LYS A 150 -26.01 20.80 -5.70
N ILE A 151 -26.44 20.26 -4.55
CA ILE A 151 -25.83 19.13 -3.87
C ILE A 151 -26.36 17.86 -4.52
N VAL A 152 -25.50 17.08 -5.20
CA VAL A 152 -25.93 15.96 -6.06
C VAL A 152 -25.50 14.63 -5.45
N PHE A 153 -26.46 13.77 -5.16
CA PHE A 153 -26.25 12.38 -4.76
C PHE A 153 -26.10 11.53 -6.01
N THR A 154 -24.88 11.03 -6.25
CA THR A 154 -24.47 10.51 -7.55
C THR A 154 -24.57 8.99 -7.70
N GLU A 155 -24.83 8.26 -6.62
CA GLU A 155 -24.85 6.80 -6.60
C GLU A 155 -26.21 6.25 -6.16
N PRO A 156 -26.64 5.09 -6.66
CA PRO A 156 -27.86 4.46 -6.18
C PRO A 156 -27.71 4.00 -4.73
N ILE A 157 -28.84 3.95 -4.01
CA ILE A 157 -28.91 3.32 -2.69
C ILE A 157 -28.30 1.92 -2.75
N ARG A 158 -27.50 1.60 -1.75
CA ARG A 158 -26.95 0.28 -1.55
C ARG A 158 -27.49 -0.31 -0.25
N ASN A 159 -28.13 -1.46 -0.34
CA ASN A 159 -28.52 -2.22 0.84
C ASN A 159 -27.24 -2.64 1.59
N GLN A 160 -27.24 -2.42 2.89
CA GLN A 160 -26.19 -2.91 3.77
C GLN A 160 -26.55 -4.33 4.21
N GLU A 161 -25.63 -5.23 4.01
CA GLU A 161 -25.73 -6.58 4.57
C GLU A 161 -25.25 -6.53 6.02
N LEU A 162 -26.01 -7.20 6.90
CA LEU A 162 -25.58 -7.35 8.29
C LEU A 162 -24.39 -8.30 8.35
N ALA A 163 -23.38 -7.92 9.12
CA ALA A 163 -22.20 -8.76 9.29
C ALA A 163 -22.55 -9.98 10.17
N GLU A 164 -22.52 -11.17 9.59
CA GLU A 164 -22.71 -12.43 10.32
C GLU A 164 -21.47 -12.87 11.10
N LYS A 165 -20.29 -12.38 10.69
CA LYS A 165 -18.99 -12.67 11.31
C LYS A 165 -18.32 -11.37 11.76
N GLY A 166 -17.43 -11.48 12.75
CA GLY A 166 -16.58 -10.35 13.16
C GLY A 166 -15.71 -9.85 12.00
N PHE A 167 -15.37 -8.58 12.03
CA PHE A 167 -14.57 -7.94 10.98
C PHE A 167 -13.09 -8.31 11.07
N SER A 168 -12.60 -8.66 12.24
CA SER A 168 -11.20 -8.99 12.48
C SER A 168 -10.95 -10.50 12.34
N ASN A 169 -10.01 -10.87 11.48
CA ASN A 169 -9.65 -12.25 11.21
C ASN A 169 -8.14 -12.47 11.33
N ARG A 170 -7.76 -13.68 11.74
CA ARG A 170 -6.39 -14.19 11.64
C ARG A 170 -6.41 -15.48 10.83
N TYR A 171 -5.35 -15.71 10.07
CA TYR A 171 -5.24 -16.97 9.34
C TYR A 171 -5.18 -18.17 10.29
N THR A 172 -5.99 -19.17 10.00
CA THR A 172 -5.90 -20.48 10.65
C THR A 172 -4.70 -21.27 10.11
N ALA A 173 -4.33 -22.34 10.81
CA ALA A 173 -3.27 -23.23 10.34
C ALA A 173 -3.61 -23.89 8.98
N GLU A 174 -4.88 -24.23 8.78
CA GLU A 174 -5.40 -24.83 7.56
C GLU A 174 -5.31 -23.87 6.36
N GLU A 175 -5.69 -22.60 6.56
CA GLU A 175 -5.58 -21.57 5.50
C GLU A 175 -4.13 -21.34 5.10
N LEU A 176 -3.21 -21.26 6.06
CA LEU A 176 -1.78 -21.11 5.78
C LEU A 176 -1.22 -22.35 5.05
N ALA A 177 -1.60 -23.56 5.46
CA ALA A 177 -1.21 -24.79 4.78
C ALA A 177 -1.74 -24.83 3.33
N GLN A 178 -2.96 -24.37 3.07
CA GLN A 178 -3.50 -24.25 1.71
C GLN A 178 -2.73 -23.24 0.86
N MET A 179 -2.27 -22.12 1.44
CA MET A 179 -1.41 -21.17 0.72
C MET A 179 -0.08 -21.81 0.33
N GLU A 180 0.51 -22.60 1.21
CA GLU A 180 1.79 -23.26 1.01
C GLU A 180 1.75 -24.35 -0.06
N MET A 181 0.62 -25.05 -0.18
CA MET A 181 0.40 -26.11 -1.18
C MET A 181 0.13 -25.58 -2.59
N ALA A 182 0.18 -24.29 -2.85
CA ALA A 182 -0.02 -23.74 -4.19
C ALA A 182 0.97 -24.33 -5.19
N PRO A 183 0.53 -24.93 -6.30
CA PRO A 183 1.43 -25.59 -7.26
C PRO A 183 2.15 -24.59 -8.17
N GLU A 184 1.58 -23.40 -8.34
CA GLU A 184 2.07 -22.38 -9.27
C GLU A 184 1.99 -20.98 -8.65
N PRO A 185 2.80 -20.02 -9.13
CA PRO A 185 2.77 -18.65 -8.66
C PRO A 185 1.40 -17.95 -8.81
N GLY A 186 0.62 -18.37 -9.80
CA GLY A 186 -0.58 -17.64 -10.20
C GLY A 186 -0.27 -16.32 -10.89
N GLY A 187 -1.27 -15.61 -11.37
CA GLY A 187 -1.11 -14.24 -11.89
C GLY A 187 -0.65 -13.30 -10.76
N SER A 188 0.14 -12.29 -11.11
CA SER A 188 0.42 -11.14 -10.22
C SER A 188 -0.87 -10.31 -10.09
N GLY A 189 -1.92 -10.92 -9.53
CA GLY A 189 -3.15 -10.17 -9.25
C GLY A 189 -2.85 -9.13 -8.19
N MET A 190 -3.21 -7.85 -8.43
CA MET A 190 -3.74 -7.06 -7.31
C MET A 190 -4.51 -7.99 -6.41
N MET A 191 -4.53 -7.80 -5.10
CA MET A 191 -5.43 -8.53 -4.22
C MET A 191 -6.84 -8.41 -4.83
N VAL A 192 -7.18 -9.38 -5.67
CA VAL A 192 -8.51 -9.45 -6.25
C VAL A 192 -9.35 -9.89 -5.07
N GLY A 193 -10.06 -8.94 -4.49
CA GLY A 193 -11.11 -9.26 -3.54
C GLY A 193 -11.99 -10.37 -4.09
N PRO A 194 -12.76 -11.03 -3.27
CA PRO A 194 -13.61 -12.12 -3.73
C PRO A 194 -14.37 -11.67 -4.97
N ILE A 195 -14.34 -12.49 -6.02
CA ILE A 195 -15.03 -12.20 -7.29
C ILE A 195 -16.48 -11.92 -6.96
N ARG A 196 -16.94 -10.71 -7.25
CA ARG A 196 -18.32 -10.32 -6.96
C ARG A 196 -19.26 -11.11 -7.86
N PRO A 197 -20.48 -11.44 -7.39
CA PRO A 197 -21.47 -12.08 -8.25
C PRO A 197 -21.66 -11.27 -9.54
N GLY A 198 -21.44 -11.93 -10.71
CA GLY A 198 -21.53 -11.30 -12.03
C GLY A 198 -20.21 -10.78 -12.61
N GLU A 199 -19.11 -10.79 -11.87
CA GLU A 199 -17.78 -10.47 -12.42
C GLU A 199 -17.20 -11.65 -13.19
N SER A 200 -16.49 -11.36 -14.28
CA SER A 200 -15.82 -12.38 -15.09
C SER A 200 -14.65 -13.01 -14.33
N ASN A 201 -14.44 -14.29 -14.49
CA ASN A 201 -13.24 -14.99 -14.01
C ASN A 201 -11.99 -14.69 -14.85
N ASP A 202 -12.17 -14.13 -16.06
CA ASP A 202 -11.06 -13.73 -16.93
C ASP A 202 -10.41 -12.42 -16.44
N PRO A 203 -9.12 -12.43 -16.09
CA PRO A 203 -8.40 -11.23 -15.67
C PRO A 203 -8.39 -10.11 -16.73
N ALA A 204 -8.35 -10.44 -18.03
CA ALA A 204 -8.36 -9.46 -19.10
C ALA A 204 -9.72 -8.77 -19.20
N ALA A 205 -10.81 -9.53 -19.10
CA ALA A 205 -12.16 -8.99 -19.08
C ALA A 205 -12.41 -8.09 -17.86
N ARG A 206 -11.93 -8.46 -16.66
CA ARG A 206 -12.01 -7.61 -15.46
C ARG A 206 -11.24 -6.32 -15.61
N ARG A 207 -10.04 -6.38 -16.18
CA ARG A 207 -9.22 -5.18 -16.46
C ARG A 207 -9.95 -4.25 -17.45
N ALA A 208 -10.52 -4.79 -18.52
CA ALA A 208 -11.28 -4.01 -19.49
C ALA A 208 -12.51 -3.34 -18.82
N ALA A 209 -13.25 -4.06 -18.00
CA ALA A 209 -14.40 -3.51 -17.25
C ALA A 209 -13.98 -2.40 -16.28
N MET A 210 -12.86 -2.57 -15.58
CA MET A 210 -12.31 -1.53 -14.69
C MET A 210 -11.91 -0.26 -15.47
N LEU A 211 -11.24 -0.40 -16.60
CA LEU A 211 -10.86 0.73 -17.44
C LEU A 211 -12.09 1.46 -18.01
N ALA A 212 -13.09 0.72 -18.46
CA ALA A 212 -14.36 1.27 -18.95
C ALA A 212 -15.10 2.04 -17.83
N SER A 213 -15.18 1.47 -16.63
CA SER A 213 -15.78 2.12 -15.46
C SER A 213 -15.03 3.41 -15.09
N ARG A 214 -13.70 3.40 -15.16
CA ARG A 214 -12.88 4.59 -14.89
C ARG A 214 -13.11 5.69 -15.93
N ALA A 215 -13.14 5.33 -17.21
CA ALA A 215 -13.41 6.27 -18.29
C ALA A 215 -14.82 6.89 -18.17
N PHE A 216 -15.82 6.08 -17.83
CA PHE A 216 -17.17 6.57 -17.59
C PHE A 216 -17.25 7.54 -16.40
N ARG A 217 -16.59 7.23 -15.28
CA ARG A 217 -16.53 8.16 -14.13
C ARG A 217 -15.89 9.49 -14.49
N GLN A 218 -14.84 9.50 -15.29
CA GLN A 218 -14.23 10.74 -15.77
C GLN A 218 -15.23 11.56 -16.60
N LYS A 219 -15.97 10.90 -17.49
CA LYS A 219 -17.03 11.53 -18.29
C LYS A 219 -18.16 12.10 -17.43
N ALA A 220 -18.62 11.34 -16.42
CA ALA A 220 -19.64 11.79 -15.49
C ALA A 220 -19.16 12.99 -14.65
N ASN A 221 -17.93 12.97 -14.16
CA ASN A 221 -17.36 14.11 -13.41
C ASN A 221 -17.25 15.36 -14.28
N ALA A 222 -16.87 15.23 -15.56
CA ALA A 222 -16.85 16.33 -16.51
C ALA A 222 -18.27 16.90 -16.73
N PHE A 223 -19.26 16.04 -16.93
CA PHE A 223 -20.66 16.43 -17.05
C PHE A 223 -21.16 17.21 -15.82
N PHE A 224 -20.91 16.74 -14.61
CA PHE A 224 -21.30 17.46 -13.39
C PHE A 224 -20.62 18.83 -13.27
N ALA A 225 -19.36 18.92 -13.72
CA ALA A 225 -18.63 20.20 -13.73
C ALA A 225 -19.22 21.17 -14.77
N GLU A 226 -19.56 20.70 -15.96
CA GLU A 226 -20.22 21.49 -17.03
C GLU A 226 -21.62 21.96 -16.62
N GLU A 227 -22.38 21.12 -15.93
CA GLU A 227 -23.69 21.45 -15.38
C GLU A 227 -23.60 22.46 -14.20
N GLY A 228 -22.40 22.69 -13.64
CA GLY A 228 -22.17 23.60 -12.52
C GLY A 228 -22.72 23.09 -11.20
N ALA A 229 -22.70 21.77 -10.96
CA ALA A 229 -23.02 21.19 -9.66
C ALA A 229 -22.09 21.78 -8.57
N ALA A 230 -22.63 22.06 -7.39
CA ALA A 230 -21.85 22.63 -6.29
C ALA A 230 -21.10 21.56 -5.51
N VAL A 231 -21.77 20.46 -5.19
CA VAL A 231 -21.21 19.34 -4.40
C VAL A 231 -21.66 18.01 -4.99
N LEU A 232 -20.75 17.08 -5.14
CA LEU A 232 -21.04 15.68 -5.47
C LEU A 232 -20.90 14.82 -4.21
N VAL A 233 -21.93 14.04 -3.91
CA VAL A 233 -21.99 13.20 -2.71
C VAL A 233 -21.96 11.73 -3.10
N SER A 234 -21.02 10.98 -2.52
CA SER A 234 -20.90 9.53 -2.62
C SER A 234 -20.83 8.90 -1.23
N PHE A 235 -20.79 7.57 -1.15
CA PHE A 235 -20.62 6.86 0.12
C PHE A 235 -19.48 5.85 0.12
N GLY A 236 -18.66 5.82 -0.95
CA GLY A 236 -17.53 4.91 -1.08
C GLY A 236 -17.92 3.50 -1.56
N THR A 237 -16.95 2.59 -1.57
CA THR A 237 -17.07 1.29 -2.27
C THR A 237 -17.39 0.10 -1.37
N ARG A 238 -17.19 0.22 -0.06
CA ARG A 238 -17.46 -0.84 0.94
C ARG A 238 -18.53 -0.43 1.92
N ASN A 239 -19.23 -1.40 2.50
CA ASN A 239 -20.41 -1.19 3.33
C ASN A 239 -20.29 -1.90 4.67
N ASP A 240 -19.48 -1.33 5.56
CA ASP A 240 -19.41 -1.82 6.93
C ASP A 240 -19.82 -0.74 7.89
N GLY A 241 -21.07 -0.66 8.30
CA GLY A 241 -21.62 0.26 9.27
C GLY A 241 -20.72 1.42 9.74
N GLY A 242 -20.93 2.62 9.22
CA GLY A 242 -20.13 3.81 9.51
C GLY A 242 -18.76 3.89 8.80
N THR A 243 -18.33 2.86 8.06
CA THR A 243 -17.09 2.88 7.31
C THR A 243 -17.27 3.57 5.96
N ILE A 244 -16.41 4.54 5.68
CA ILE A 244 -16.36 5.24 4.40
C ILE A 244 -15.06 4.86 3.72
N THR A 245 -15.14 4.08 2.66
CA THR A 245 -13.98 3.72 1.85
C THR A 245 -13.98 4.57 0.60
N ALA A 246 -13.04 5.47 0.48
CA ALA A 246 -12.95 6.36 -0.66
C ALA A 246 -11.51 6.77 -0.95
N ASP A 247 -11.16 6.65 -2.20
CA ASP A 247 -9.88 7.05 -2.75
C ASP A 247 -9.96 8.53 -3.21
N ARG A 248 -9.44 8.83 -4.38
CA ARG A 248 -9.48 10.16 -4.98
C ARG A 248 -10.84 10.52 -5.59
N GLY A 249 -11.16 11.81 -5.58
CA GLY A 249 -12.30 12.38 -6.30
C GLY A 249 -11.95 12.79 -7.73
N GLY A 250 -10.79 13.45 -7.90
CA GLY A 250 -10.37 14.02 -9.18
C GLY A 250 -8.97 13.60 -9.63
N PRO A 251 -8.49 14.18 -10.75
CA PRO A 251 -7.15 13.96 -11.26
C PRO A 251 -6.10 14.79 -10.51
N TYR A 252 -4.96 14.19 -10.20
CA TYR A 252 -3.79 14.92 -9.71
C TYR A 252 -2.96 15.54 -10.84
N ASP A 253 -3.21 15.18 -12.10
CA ASP A 253 -2.56 15.83 -13.26
C ASP A 253 -3.01 17.29 -13.36
N PRO A 254 -2.10 18.29 -13.26
CA PRO A 254 -2.44 19.70 -13.31
C PRO A 254 -3.02 20.16 -14.65
N LYS A 255 -2.84 19.38 -15.73
CA LYS A 255 -3.41 19.64 -17.05
C LYS A 255 -4.90 19.30 -17.15
N GLN A 256 -5.42 18.53 -16.19
CA GLN A 256 -6.82 18.12 -16.16
C GLN A 256 -7.62 19.03 -15.23
N THR A 257 -8.87 19.29 -15.59
CA THR A 257 -9.79 20.11 -14.78
C THR A 257 -10.24 19.35 -13.53
N LEU A 258 -10.21 20.03 -12.39
CA LEU A 258 -10.75 19.47 -11.15
C LEU A 258 -12.29 19.40 -11.21
N PRO A 259 -12.89 18.30 -10.72
CA PRO A 259 -14.34 18.20 -10.55
C PRO A 259 -14.84 19.21 -9.50
N PRO A 260 -16.17 19.44 -9.39
CA PRO A 260 -16.78 20.15 -8.27
C PRO A 260 -16.29 19.60 -6.91
N ALA A 261 -16.68 20.26 -5.81
CA ALA A 261 -16.43 19.68 -4.49
C ALA A 261 -17.03 18.27 -4.40
N MET A 262 -16.21 17.30 -4.00
CA MET A 262 -16.63 15.90 -3.86
C MET A 262 -16.48 15.47 -2.40
N ILE A 263 -17.50 14.84 -1.87
CA ILE A 263 -17.51 14.32 -0.50
C ILE A 263 -17.95 12.86 -0.49
N ALA A 264 -17.38 12.10 0.41
CA ALA A 264 -17.87 10.77 0.76
C ALA A 264 -18.46 10.83 2.18
N ILE A 265 -19.67 10.33 2.33
CA ILE A 265 -20.39 10.29 3.62
C ILE A 265 -20.71 8.85 3.99
N THR A 266 -21.10 8.61 5.27
CA THR A 266 -21.48 7.25 5.67
C THR A 266 -22.66 6.75 4.87
N PRO A 267 -22.68 5.44 4.51
CA PRO A 267 -23.78 4.85 3.76
C PRO A 267 -25.15 5.05 4.42
N GLU A 268 -25.20 5.05 5.75
CA GLU A 268 -26.42 5.27 6.52
C GLU A 268 -27.01 6.66 6.30
N HIS A 269 -26.17 7.70 6.34
CA HIS A 269 -26.59 9.06 6.03
C HIS A 269 -27.01 9.20 4.58
N TYR A 270 -26.21 8.66 3.66
CA TYR A 270 -26.52 8.68 2.24
C TYR A 270 -27.89 8.05 1.95
N ASN A 271 -28.08 6.81 2.39
CA ASN A 271 -29.32 6.08 2.17
C ASN A 271 -30.52 6.73 2.85
N ARG A 272 -30.35 7.29 4.08
CA ARG A 272 -31.40 8.03 4.77
C ARG A 272 -31.87 9.23 3.96
N ILE A 273 -30.94 10.03 3.47
CA ILE A 273 -31.26 11.24 2.72
C ILE A 273 -31.97 10.90 1.41
N VAL A 274 -31.45 9.91 0.66
CA VAL A 274 -32.09 9.48 -0.58
C VAL A 274 -33.51 8.94 -0.33
N ARG A 275 -33.73 8.14 0.72
CA ARG A 275 -35.07 7.66 1.07
C ARG A 275 -36.04 8.83 1.39
N LEU A 276 -35.57 9.88 2.10
CA LEU A 276 -36.38 11.08 2.36
C LEU A 276 -36.79 11.76 1.04
N LEU A 277 -35.85 11.91 0.10
CA LEU A 277 -36.12 12.48 -1.23
C LEU A 277 -37.12 11.63 -2.04
N GLU A 278 -36.96 10.32 -2.05
CA GLU A 278 -37.90 9.40 -2.74
C GLU A 278 -39.31 9.44 -2.16
N HIS A 279 -39.43 9.63 -0.83
CA HIS A 279 -40.70 9.81 -0.15
C HIS A 279 -41.24 11.26 -0.20
N LYS A 280 -40.54 12.15 -0.94
CA LYS A 280 -40.94 13.56 -1.08
C LYS A 280 -41.05 14.32 0.26
N VAL A 281 -40.26 13.91 1.23
CA VAL A 281 -40.11 14.68 2.48
C VAL A 281 -39.16 15.84 2.18
N PRO A 282 -39.48 17.08 2.57
CA PRO A 282 -38.59 18.22 2.41
C PRO A 282 -37.23 17.95 3.07
N VAL A 283 -36.15 18.10 2.33
CA VAL A 283 -34.78 17.90 2.80
C VAL A 283 -33.98 19.17 2.55
N LYS A 284 -33.26 19.63 3.56
CA LYS A 284 -32.26 20.68 3.41
C LYS A 284 -30.93 20.25 3.99
N MET A 285 -29.87 20.43 3.23
CA MET A 285 -28.50 20.15 3.65
C MET A 285 -27.66 21.42 3.62
N GLU A 286 -26.67 21.44 4.48
CA GLU A 286 -25.57 22.40 4.43
C GLU A 286 -24.23 21.64 4.28
N VAL A 287 -23.40 22.11 3.33
CA VAL A 287 -22.08 21.55 3.08
C VAL A 287 -21.07 22.68 2.87
N GLU A 288 -19.95 22.62 3.57
CA GLU A 288 -18.81 23.50 3.35
C GLU A 288 -17.52 22.67 3.25
N VAL A 289 -16.81 22.83 2.14
CA VAL A 289 -15.51 22.21 1.90
C VAL A 289 -14.50 23.29 1.53
N LYS A 290 -13.37 23.34 2.23
CA LYS A 290 -12.23 24.19 1.88
C LYS A 290 -11.02 23.29 1.60
N ASN A 291 -10.62 23.26 0.35
CA ASN A 291 -9.44 22.55 -0.13
C ASN A 291 -8.39 23.56 -0.62
N GLU A 292 -7.14 23.27 -0.32
CA GLU A 292 -6.00 23.97 -0.93
C GLU A 292 -5.38 23.06 -1.98
N THR A 293 -5.18 23.61 -3.18
CA THR A 293 -4.56 22.88 -4.29
C THR A 293 -3.49 23.75 -4.95
N SER A 294 -2.41 23.12 -5.43
CA SER A 294 -1.47 23.82 -6.31
C SER A 294 -1.93 23.69 -7.78
N ASP A 295 -1.67 24.73 -8.56
CA ASP A 295 -1.85 24.69 -10.02
C ASP A 295 -0.58 24.16 -10.72
N ASP A 296 0.57 24.17 -10.02
CA ASP A 296 1.84 23.65 -10.47
C ASP A 296 2.05 22.19 -10.04
N GLU A 297 2.96 21.51 -10.74
CA GLU A 297 3.42 20.18 -10.34
C GLU A 297 4.16 20.24 -9.02
N ALA A 298 3.60 19.64 -7.98
CA ALA A 298 4.28 19.43 -6.71
C ALA A 298 5.33 18.33 -6.84
N GLU A 299 6.33 18.37 -5.98
CA GLU A 299 7.27 17.27 -5.81
C GLU A 299 6.71 16.23 -4.83
N CYS A 300 6.98 14.96 -5.13
CA CYS A 300 6.89 13.88 -4.17
C CYS A 300 8.27 13.32 -3.88
N TYR A 301 8.42 12.54 -2.84
CA TYR A 301 9.73 12.15 -2.31
C TYR A 301 9.74 10.68 -1.92
N ASN A 302 10.88 10.02 -2.14
CA ASN A 302 11.24 8.81 -1.44
C ASN A 302 12.24 9.17 -0.33
N VAL A 303 12.16 8.54 0.83
CA VAL A 303 13.16 8.66 1.88
C VAL A 303 14.14 7.50 1.74
N ILE A 304 15.41 7.79 1.55
CA ILE A 304 16.48 6.79 1.40
C ILE A 304 17.48 6.95 2.54
N GLY A 305 18.02 5.83 3.05
CA GLY A 305 19.08 5.86 4.07
C GLY A 305 19.81 4.52 4.12
N ASP A 306 21.09 4.52 4.48
CA ASP A 306 21.96 3.34 4.44
C ASP A 306 22.61 3.07 5.81
N ILE A 307 22.63 1.78 6.20
CA ILE A 307 23.60 1.25 7.16
C ILE A 307 24.71 0.61 6.33
N PRO A 308 25.90 1.20 6.27
CA PRO A 308 26.99 0.68 5.44
C PRO A 308 27.41 -0.74 5.85
N GLY A 309 27.62 -1.61 4.87
CA GLY A 309 28.29 -2.87 5.05
C GLY A 309 29.78 -2.67 5.40
N THR A 310 30.35 -3.60 6.13
CA THR A 310 31.74 -3.56 6.57
C THR A 310 32.56 -4.78 6.13
N GLY A 311 31.91 -5.76 5.52
CA GLY A 311 32.54 -6.99 5.06
C GLY A 311 32.98 -6.96 3.58
N PRO A 312 33.33 -8.15 3.05
CA PRO A 312 33.78 -8.28 1.65
C PRO A 312 32.73 -7.86 0.61
N HIS A 313 31.44 -7.94 0.94
CA HIS A 313 30.32 -7.61 0.04
C HIS A 313 29.68 -6.24 0.35
N LYS A 314 30.41 -5.32 1.00
CA LYS A 314 29.90 -3.99 1.43
C LYS A 314 29.26 -3.15 0.31
N ASP A 315 29.66 -3.39 -0.93
CA ASP A 315 29.13 -2.70 -2.11
C ASP A 315 27.82 -3.33 -2.64
N GLU A 316 27.43 -4.48 -2.12
CA GLU A 316 26.13 -5.10 -2.39
C GLU A 316 25.09 -4.59 -1.39
N VAL A 317 23.80 -4.62 -1.79
CA VAL A 317 22.70 -3.98 -1.03
C VAL A 317 21.61 -4.99 -0.72
N VAL A 318 21.15 -5.01 0.53
CA VAL A 318 19.85 -5.55 0.94
C VAL A 318 18.94 -4.38 1.20
N MET A 319 17.78 -4.34 0.54
CA MET A 319 16.86 -3.22 0.65
C MET A 319 15.58 -3.62 1.36
N ILE A 320 15.03 -2.70 2.17
CA ILE A 320 13.77 -2.83 2.88
C ILE A 320 12.93 -1.60 2.64
N GLY A 321 11.61 -1.74 2.63
CA GLY A 321 10.75 -0.58 2.44
C GLY A 321 9.27 -0.85 2.69
N GLY A 322 8.53 0.23 2.66
CA GLY A 322 7.09 0.32 2.69
C GLY A 322 6.72 1.73 2.26
N HIS A 323 5.50 1.94 1.80
CA HIS A 323 5.14 3.29 1.40
C HIS A 323 4.86 4.20 2.60
N LEU A 324 5.17 5.47 2.41
CA LEU A 324 5.05 6.51 3.42
C LEU A 324 3.74 7.29 3.27
N ASP A 325 3.22 7.38 2.06
CA ASP A 325 1.96 8.05 1.78
C ASP A 325 0.74 7.30 2.31
N SER A 326 -0.39 7.94 2.29
CA SER A 326 -1.69 7.38 2.65
C SER A 326 -2.82 8.22 2.06
N TRP A 327 -4.02 7.64 1.94
CA TRP A 327 -5.22 8.38 1.59
C TRP A 327 -5.64 9.38 2.68
N GLN A 328 -6.43 10.39 2.27
CA GLN A 328 -6.86 11.51 3.11
C GLN A 328 -7.99 11.20 4.08
N GLY A 329 -8.63 10.04 3.98
CA GLY A 329 -9.83 9.70 4.77
C GLY A 329 -9.57 9.47 6.26
N SER A 330 -8.31 9.16 6.60
CA SER A 330 -7.84 8.92 7.97
C SER A 330 -6.33 9.17 8.07
N THR A 331 -5.70 8.73 9.17
CA THR A 331 -4.28 8.96 9.41
C THR A 331 -3.35 7.96 8.69
N GLY A 332 -3.90 6.93 8.02
CA GLY A 332 -3.11 5.93 7.27
C GLY A 332 -2.22 5.07 8.18
N ALA A 333 -2.83 4.48 9.24
CA ALA A 333 -2.06 3.72 10.20
C ALA A 333 -1.73 2.31 9.69
N THR A 334 -2.74 1.58 9.22
CA THR A 334 -2.56 0.22 8.71
C THR A 334 -2.13 0.22 7.25
N ASP A 335 -2.37 1.34 6.54
CA ASP A 335 -2.09 1.57 5.11
C ASP A 335 -1.40 2.92 4.90
N ASN A 336 -0.04 3.02 4.95
CA ASN A 336 0.90 1.99 5.39
C ASN A 336 1.89 2.56 6.42
N GLY A 337 1.36 3.29 7.42
CA GLY A 337 2.18 3.75 8.55
C GLY A 337 2.89 2.60 9.25
N VAL A 338 2.22 1.44 9.37
CA VAL A 338 2.77 0.20 9.93
C VAL A 338 4.01 -0.27 9.17
N GLY A 339 3.94 -0.39 7.85
CA GLY A 339 5.08 -0.83 7.05
C GLY A 339 6.28 0.09 7.22
N SER A 340 6.06 1.40 7.06
CA SER A 340 7.10 2.41 7.27
C SER A 340 7.68 2.35 8.70
N ALA A 341 6.85 2.24 9.75
CA ALA A 341 7.30 2.15 11.13
C ALA A 341 8.11 0.88 11.42
N VAL A 342 7.69 -0.28 10.88
CA VAL A 342 8.41 -1.56 11.01
C VAL A 342 9.77 -1.50 10.33
N MET A 343 9.88 -0.86 9.16
CA MET A 343 11.16 -0.72 8.47
C MET A 343 12.09 0.25 9.19
N MET A 344 11.57 1.35 9.73
CA MET A 344 12.34 2.25 10.61
C MET A 344 12.81 1.53 11.88
N GLU A 345 11.94 0.77 12.54
CA GLU A 345 12.32 -0.03 13.71
C GLU A 345 13.39 -1.08 13.38
N THR A 346 13.32 -1.69 12.21
CA THR A 346 14.32 -2.64 11.73
C THR A 346 15.71 -2.01 11.69
N VAL A 347 15.87 -0.85 11.04
CA VAL A 347 17.19 -0.18 10.99
C VAL A 347 17.62 0.32 12.38
N ARG A 348 16.68 0.77 13.23
CA ARG A 348 16.98 1.14 14.62
C ARG A 348 17.55 -0.04 15.41
N VAL A 349 16.93 -1.21 15.34
CA VAL A 349 17.36 -2.44 16.03
C VAL A 349 18.77 -2.83 15.57
N LEU A 350 19.03 -2.88 14.26
CA LEU A 350 20.34 -3.23 13.70
C LEU A 350 21.43 -2.25 14.17
N LYS A 351 21.15 -0.95 14.20
CA LYS A 351 22.07 0.09 14.67
C LYS A 351 22.30 0.03 16.17
N THR A 352 21.24 -0.13 16.98
CA THR A 352 21.33 -0.20 18.44
C THR A 352 22.19 -1.37 18.88
N LEU A 353 22.00 -2.53 18.27
CA LEU A 353 22.76 -3.73 18.55
C LEU A 353 24.17 -3.73 17.94
N LYS A 354 24.49 -2.73 17.09
CA LYS A 354 25.77 -2.62 16.38
C LYS A 354 26.15 -3.92 15.66
N LEU A 355 25.14 -4.56 15.02
CA LEU A 355 25.37 -5.84 14.36
C LEU A 355 26.33 -5.66 13.17
N PRO A 356 27.32 -6.54 13.01
CA PRO A 356 28.16 -6.51 11.83
C PRO A 356 27.33 -6.90 10.61
N LEU A 357 27.42 -6.09 9.57
CA LEU A 357 26.73 -6.32 8.29
C LEU A 357 27.80 -6.46 7.20
N ASP A 358 27.76 -7.55 6.45
CA ASP A 358 28.65 -7.71 5.30
C ASP A 358 28.18 -6.80 4.15
N ARG A 359 26.87 -6.81 3.83
CA ARG A 359 26.26 -5.95 2.82
C ARG A 359 25.67 -4.69 3.44
N THR A 360 25.61 -3.64 2.65
CA THR A 360 24.87 -2.42 3.01
C THR A 360 23.36 -2.73 3.12
N VAL A 361 22.74 -2.26 4.21
CA VAL A 361 21.28 -2.32 4.38
C VAL A 361 20.70 -0.94 4.05
N ARG A 362 19.83 -0.89 3.03
CA ARG A 362 19.17 0.34 2.58
C ARG A 362 17.69 0.33 2.95
N ILE A 363 17.23 1.38 3.62
CA ILE A 363 15.80 1.64 3.80
C ILE A 363 15.31 2.57 2.69
N GLY A 364 14.12 2.25 2.12
CA GLY A 364 13.36 3.11 1.21
C GLY A 364 11.94 3.26 1.70
N LEU A 365 11.52 4.50 2.02
CA LEU A 365 10.12 4.81 2.30
C LEU A 365 9.54 5.50 1.08
N TRP A 366 8.57 4.86 0.45
CA TRP A 366 8.09 5.25 -0.88
C TRP A 366 6.98 6.29 -0.81
N GLY A 367 6.93 7.16 -1.80
CA GLY A 367 5.85 8.11 -1.98
C GLY A 367 4.96 7.76 -3.15
N ALA A 368 3.69 8.15 -3.03
CA ALA A 368 2.68 7.94 -4.07
C ALA A 368 2.54 6.47 -4.52
N GLU A 369 2.58 5.57 -3.56
CA GLU A 369 2.22 4.17 -3.77
C GLU A 369 0.75 4.07 -4.17
N GLU A 370 -0.10 4.77 -3.42
CA GLU A 370 -1.56 4.83 -3.56
C GLU A 370 -2.02 5.33 -4.93
N GLU A 371 -1.20 6.14 -5.61
CA GLU A 371 -1.45 6.61 -6.96
C GLU A 371 -0.88 5.67 -8.02
N GLY A 372 -0.33 4.54 -7.62
CA GLY A 372 0.11 3.46 -8.50
C GLY A 372 1.59 3.13 -8.44
N LEU A 373 2.16 2.93 -7.26
CA LEU A 373 3.55 2.55 -6.99
C LEU A 373 4.57 3.56 -7.55
N LEU A 374 4.21 4.87 -7.61
CA LEU A 374 4.99 5.81 -8.41
C LEU A 374 6.40 5.99 -7.87
N GLY A 375 6.57 6.13 -6.54
CA GLY A 375 7.87 6.33 -5.92
C GLY A 375 8.83 5.17 -6.09
N SER A 376 8.39 3.94 -5.84
CA SER A 376 9.23 2.75 -6.04
C SER A 376 9.55 2.51 -7.52
N ARG A 377 8.63 2.82 -8.43
CA ARG A 377 8.86 2.74 -9.88
C ARG A 377 9.91 3.74 -10.35
N GLU A 378 9.80 5.00 -9.91
CA GLU A 378 10.79 6.03 -10.22
C GLU A 378 12.15 5.65 -9.67
N TYR A 379 12.22 5.15 -8.43
CA TYR A 379 13.47 4.65 -7.84
C TYR A 379 14.08 3.51 -8.67
N VAL A 380 13.28 2.48 -8.98
CA VAL A 380 13.75 1.32 -9.77
C VAL A 380 14.21 1.74 -11.15
N LYS A 381 13.41 2.56 -11.85
CA LYS A 381 13.74 3.04 -13.20
C LYS A 381 15.04 3.86 -13.22
N LYS A 382 15.22 4.74 -12.26
CA LYS A 382 16.38 5.63 -12.18
C LYS A 382 17.64 4.92 -11.73
N ASN A 383 17.52 4.07 -10.70
CA ASN A 383 18.69 3.54 -9.99
C ASN A 383 19.01 2.09 -10.35
N LEU A 384 18.05 1.29 -10.83
CA LEU A 384 18.23 -0.15 -11.03
C LEU A 384 18.07 -0.58 -12.49
N ALA A 385 16.88 -0.44 -13.05
CA ALA A 385 16.61 -0.83 -14.43
C ALA A 385 15.37 -0.13 -15.01
N ASP A 386 15.42 0.27 -16.26
CA ASP A 386 14.23 0.70 -17.00
C ASP A 386 13.43 -0.54 -17.46
N PRO A 387 12.22 -0.81 -16.89
CA PRO A 387 11.43 -1.99 -17.23
C PRO A 387 10.94 -2.01 -18.67
N THR A 388 10.91 -0.86 -19.36
CA THR A 388 10.45 -0.78 -20.76
C THR A 388 11.50 -1.27 -21.74
N LYS A 389 12.78 -1.12 -21.42
CA LYS A 389 13.92 -1.51 -22.23
C LYS A 389 14.75 -2.64 -21.63
N MET A 390 14.57 -2.89 -20.33
CA MET A 390 15.42 -3.77 -19.52
C MET A 390 16.91 -3.41 -19.58
N GLU A 391 17.19 -2.11 -19.70
CA GLU A 391 18.52 -1.54 -19.50
C GLU A 391 18.82 -1.46 -18.01
N THR A 392 19.85 -2.17 -17.56
CA THR A 392 20.24 -2.25 -16.13
C THR A 392 21.40 -1.32 -15.82
N THR A 393 21.41 -0.78 -14.60
CA THR A 393 22.56 -0.04 -14.04
C THR A 393 23.48 -1.00 -13.27
N PRO A 394 24.68 -0.57 -12.86
CA PRO A 394 25.52 -1.36 -11.95
C PRO A 394 24.87 -1.67 -10.60
N GLU A 395 23.98 -0.80 -10.10
CA GLU A 395 23.24 -1.03 -8.86
C GLU A 395 22.26 -2.21 -8.96
N TRP A 396 21.73 -2.49 -10.16
CA TRP A 396 20.90 -3.67 -10.38
C TRP A 396 21.64 -4.95 -10.02
N ASP A 397 22.91 -5.06 -10.41
CA ASP A 397 23.73 -6.22 -10.07
C ASP A 397 24.05 -6.30 -8.58
N ARG A 398 24.14 -5.16 -7.88
CA ARG A 398 24.49 -5.09 -6.46
C ARG A 398 23.32 -5.46 -5.54
N LEU A 399 22.06 -5.27 -5.96
CA LEU A 399 20.91 -5.57 -5.10
C LEU A 399 20.78 -7.07 -4.84
N SER A 400 20.79 -7.50 -3.59
CA SER A 400 20.57 -8.89 -3.18
C SER A 400 19.09 -9.23 -3.08
N ALA A 401 18.31 -8.42 -2.34
CA ALA A 401 16.88 -8.59 -2.16
C ALA A 401 16.22 -7.27 -1.74
N TYR A 402 14.92 -7.17 -1.96
CA TYR A 402 14.03 -6.16 -1.40
C TYR A 402 12.90 -6.82 -0.60
N TYR A 403 12.67 -6.34 0.62
CA TYR A 403 11.60 -6.78 1.51
C TYR A 403 10.60 -5.67 1.74
N ASN A 404 9.31 -5.98 1.55
CA ASN A 404 8.19 -5.06 1.69
C ASN A 404 7.23 -5.50 2.79
N VAL A 405 6.66 -4.54 3.52
CA VAL A 405 5.54 -4.76 4.46
C VAL A 405 4.41 -3.83 4.09
N ASP A 406 3.30 -4.39 3.62
CA ASP A 406 2.14 -3.63 3.19
C ASP A 406 0.92 -4.54 2.97
N ASN A 407 0.40 -5.12 4.05
CA ASN A 407 -0.86 -5.89 4.10
C ASN A 407 -1.55 -5.69 5.45
N GLY A 408 -1.56 -4.44 5.94
CA GLY A 408 -2.19 -4.10 7.20
C GLY A 408 -1.30 -4.33 8.43
N ALA A 409 -1.92 -4.40 9.62
CA ALA A 409 -1.25 -4.38 10.90
C ALA A 409 -1.07 -5.75 11.56
N GLY A 410 -1.41 -6.83 10.90
CA GLY A 410 -1.39 -8.17 11.50
C GLY A 410 -0.01 -8.82 11.45
N LYS A 411 0.20 -9.81 12.32
CA LYS A 411 1.45 -10.60 12.41
C LYS A 411 1.91 -11.12 11.06
N ILE A 412 3.22 -11.16 10.86
CA ILE A 412 3.83 -11.95 9.79
C ILE A 412 3.57 -13.44 10.07
N ARG A 413 2.96 -14.11 9.09
CA ARG A 413 2.67 -15.55 9.12
C ARG A 413 3.54 -16.33 8.13
N GLY A 414 4.24 -15.63 7.24
CA GLY A 414 5.09 -16.22 6.22
C GLY A 414 5.50 -15.24 5.13
N VAL A 415 5.83 -15.77 3.96
CA VAL A 415 6.32 -14.97 2.82
C VAL A 415 5.75 -15.49 1.49
N TYR A 416 5.48 -14.56 0.58
CA TYR A 416 5.23 -14.82 -0.83
C TYR A 416 6.55 -14.82 -1.60
N LEU A 417 6.88 -15.94 -2.25
CA LEU A 417 8.13 -16.09 -3.01
C LEU A 417 8.10 -15.39 -4.37
N GLN A 418 6.96 -14.88 -4.80
CA GLN A 418 6.77 -14.23 -6.11
C GLN A 418 7.27 -15.10 -7.28
N GLY A 419 6.96 -16.39 -7.23
CA GLY A 419 7.44 -17.36 -8.22
C GLY A 419 8.93 -17.70 -8.15
N ASN A 420 9.68 -17.17 -7.19
CA ASN A 420 11.10 -17.42 -7.01
C ASN A 420 11.33 -18.61 -6.06
N GLU A 421 11.03 -19.81 -6.53
CA GLU A 421 11.16 -21.04 -5.74
C GLU A 421 12.59 -21.30 -5.24
N MET A 422 13.60 -20.81 -5.96
CA MET A 422 15.00 -20.95 -5.56
C MET A 422 15.33 -20.26 -4.22
N ALA A 423 14.51 -19.31 -3.79
CA ALA A 423 14.66 -18.64 -2.49
C ALA A 423 14.06 -19.45 -1.32
N ARG A 424 13.25 -20.49 -1.57
CA ARG A 424 12.58 -21.29 -0.53
C ARG A 424 13.53 -21.83 0.54
N PRO A 425 14.67 -22.44 0.22
CA PRO A 425 15.58 -22.98 1.25
C PRO A 425 16.06 -21.92 2.24
N PHE A 426 16.34 -20.70 1.75
CA PHE A 426 16.70 -19.57 2.60
C PHE A 426 15.56 -19.22 3.57
N PHE A 427 14.34 -19.00 3.08
CA PHE A 427 13.21 -18.65 3.94
C PHE A 427 12.86 -19.78 4.91
N GLN A 428 12.96 -21.05 4.51
CA GLN A 428 12.75 -22.20 5.41
C GLN A 428 13.72 -22.17 6.59
N ALA A 429 14.98 -21.91 6.35
CA ALA A 429 16.00 -21.84 7.40
C ALA A 429 15.78 -20.60 8.30
N MET A 430 15.58 -19.41 7.70
CA MET A 430 15.51 -18.15 8.44
C MET A 430 14.20 -17.95 9.20
N LEU A 431 13.10 -18.53 8.75
CA LEU A 431 11.79 -18.40 9.42
C LEU A 431 11.55 -19.51 10.45
N ALA A 432 12.29 -20.62 10.41
CA ALA A 432 12.16 -21.72 11.36
C ALA A 432 12.26 -21.30 12.84
N PRO A 433 13.15 -20.36 13.25
CA PRO A 433 13.25 -19.89 14.64
C PRO A 433 12.05 -19.06 15.14
N PHE A 434 11.08 -18.74 14.27
CA PHE A 434 9.91 -17.91 14.57
C PHE A 434 8.59 -18.69 14.54
N LYS A 435 8.64 -20.02 14.52
CA LYS A 435 7.44 -20.87 14.60
C LYS A 435 6.65 -20.61 15.88
N ASP A 436 7.34 -20.36 16.99
CA ASP A 436 6.77 -19.96 18.29
C ASP A 436 6.02 -18.61 18.23
N MET A 437 6.35 -17.76 17.24
CA MET A 437 5.69 -16.48 16.99
C MET A 437 4.59 -16.58 15.92
N GLY A 438 4.27 -17.79 15.45
CA GLY A 438 3.19 -18.07 14.51
C GLY A 438 3.55 -17.99 13.03
N VAL A 439 4.85 -17.98 12.70
CA VAL A 439 5.32 -18.02 11.31
C VAL A 439 5.36 -19.46 10.81
N SER A 440 4.70 -19.75 9.70
CA SER A 440 4.67 -21.12 9.16
C SER A 440 4.71 -21.17 7.63
N ALA A 441 4.07 -20.26 6.91
CA ALA A 441 3.80 -20.40 5.50
C ALA A 441 4.90 -19.82 4.60
N ILE A 442 5.33 -20.59 3.61
CA ILE A 442 6.20 -20.15 2.53
C ILE A 442 5.55 -20.59 1.22
N THR A 443 4.95 -19.64 0.51
CA THR A 443 4.18 -19.94 -0.69
C THR A 443 4.86 -19.44 -1.96
N ILE A 444 4.79 -20.25 -3.03
CA ILE A 444 5.25 -19.83 -4.36
C ILE A 444 4.38 -18.72 -4.97
N ARG A 445 3.18 -18.49 -4.42
CA ARG A 445 2.21 -17.54 -4.96
C ARG A 445 2.82 -16.16 -5.15
N ASN A 446 2.32 -15.49 -6.18
CA ASN A 446 2.48 -14.05 -6.32
C ASN A 446 1.44 -13.33 -5.44
N THR A 447 1.83 -12.18 -4.94
CA THR A 447 0.90 -11.15 -4.45
C THR A 447 1.18 -9.85 -5.20
N GLY A 448 0.27 -8.90 -5.16
CA GLY A 448 0.39 -7.67 -5.92
C GLY A 448 -0.20 -6.48 -5.18
N GLY A 449 -0.20 -5.32 -5.84
CA GLY A 449 -0.78 -4.09 -5.31
C GLY A 449 0.18 -3.28 -4.45
N THR A 450 1.49 -3.62 -4.38
CA THR A 450 2.44 -2.86 -3.56
C THR A 450 3.87 -2.91 -4.12
N ASP A 451 4.76 -2.14 -3.54
CA ASP A 451 6.08 -1.71 -4.04
C ASP A 451 7.07 -2.82 -4.40
N HIS A 452 6.98 -4.01 -3.78
CA HIS A 452 7.83 -5.15 -4.18
C HIS A 452 7.67 -5.50 -5.67
N GLN A 453 6.52 -5.19 -6.26
CA GLN A 453 6.28 -5.42 -7.68
C GLN A 453 7.18 -4.58 -8.59
N SER A 454 7.60 -3.40 -8.16
CA SER A 454 8.53 -2.56 -8.92
C SER A 454 9.88 -3.24 -9.10
N PHE A 455 10.35 -3.93 -8.07
CA PHE A 455 11.61 -4.70 -8.09
C PHE A 455 11.45 -6.02 -8.85
N ASP A 456 10.37 -6.75 -8.59
CA ASP A 456 10.05 -8.01 -9.27
C ASP A 456 9.89 -7.81 -10.80
N ALA A 457 9.34 -6.67 -11.20
CA ALA A 457 9.15 -6.31 -12.60
C ALA A 457 10.43 -6.22 -13.42
N VAL A 458 11.57 -6.01 -12.78
CA VAL A 458 12.90 -5.96 -13.39
C VAL A 458 13.76 -7.18 -13.04
N GLY A 459 13.15 -8.25 -12.52
CA GLY A 459 13.81 -9.53 -12.21
C GLY A 459 14.63 -9.52 -10.92
N LEU A 460 14.47 -8.52 -10.07
CA LEU A 460 15.10 -8.47 -8.76
C LEU A 460 14.24 -9.21 -7.72
N PRO A 461 14.85 -9.87 -6.72
CA PRO A 461 14.10 -10.53 -5.66
C PRO A 461 13.35 -9.51 -4.78
N GLY A 462 12.09 -9.28 -5.07
CA GLY A 462 11.18 -8.44 -4.29
C GLY A 462 10.16 -9.31 -3.59
N PHE A 463 10.11 -9.25 -2.25
CA PHE A 463 9.27 -10.11 -1.44
C PHE A 463 8.28 -9.30 -0.60
N GLN A 464 7.06 -9.82 -0.50
CA GLN A 464 6.01 -9.33 0.40
C GLN A 464 5.70 -10.41 1.43
N PHE A 465 5.45 -10.01 2.68
CA PHE A 465 5.10 -10.95 3.74
C PHE A 465 3.61 -11.32 3.72
N ILE A 466 3.30 -12.54 4.14
CA ILE A 466 1.94 -12.95 4.49
C ILE A 466 1.66 -12.39 5.88
N GLN A 467 0.68 -11.52 6.02
CA GLN A 467 0.26 -10.93 7.28
C GLN A 467 -1.15 -11.38 7.65
N ASP A 468 -1.44 -11.54 8.94
CA ASP A 468 -2.82 -11.75 9.38
C ASP A 468 -3.70 -10.60 8.88
N PRO A 469 -4.86 -10.87 8.26
CA PRO A 469 -5.66 -9.82 7.64
C PRO A 469 -6.26 -8.84 8.64
N LEU A 470 -6.51 -9.24 9.89
CA LEU A 470 -7.22 -8.45 10.89
C LEU A 470 -8.46 -7.77 10.29
N GLU A 471 -8.55 -6.45 10.40
CA GLU A 471 -9.61 -5.63 9.80
C GLU A 471 -9.18 -4.95 8.49
N TYR A 472 -8.02 -5.29 7.92
CA TYR A 472 -7.44 -4.53 6.80
C TYR A 472 -8.41 -4.42 5.62
N MET A 473 -8.82 -5.55 5.05
CA MET A 473 -9.71 -5.55 3.88
C MET A 473 -11.19 -5.29 4.24
N THR A 474 -11.58 -5.44 5.50
CA THR A 474 -12.96 -5.25 5.93
C THR A 474 -13.25 -3.83 6.39
N ARG A 475 -12.29 -3.15 7.03
CA ARG A 475 -12.51 -1.84 7.61
C ARG A 475 -11.46 -0.79 7.32
N THR A 476 -10.16 -1.08 7.46
CA THR A 476 -9.16 -0.01 7.53
C THR A 476 -8.61 0.42 6.17
N HIS A 477 -8.42 -0.49 5.23
CA HIS A 477 -7.84 -0.19 3.92
C HIS A 477 -8.63 0.91 3.18
N HIS A 478 -7.99 2.04 2.90
CA HIS A 478 -8.55 3.23 2.23
C HIS A 478 -9.80 3.82 2.92
N SER A 479 -9.88 3.83 4.25
CA SER A 479 -11.10 4.23 4.94
C SER A 479 -10.88 5.25 6.06
N ASN A 480 -12.00 5.81 6.56
CA ASN A 480 -12.02 6.65 7.75
C ASN A 480 -11.67 5.91 9.06
N MET A 481 -11.54 4.58 9.01
CA MET A 481 -11.21 3.75 10.17
C MET A 481 -9.71 3.41 10.28
N ASP A 482 -8.88 3.90 9.36
CA ASP A 482 -7.45 3.61 9.35
C ASP A 482 -6.65 4.49 10.32
N ASN A 483 -6.80 4.20 11.60
CA ASN A 483 -6.25 4.97 12.70
C ASN A 483 -5.29 4.15 13.55
N TYR A 484 -4.47 4.85 14.35
CA TYR A 484 -3.49 4.31 15.29
C TYR A 484 -4.09 3.23 16.22
N ASP A 485 -5.31 3.44 16.74
CA ASP A 485 -5.98 2.52 17.66
C ASP A 485 -6.36 1.16 17.04
N ARG A 486 -6.25 1.01 15.71
CA ARG A 486 -6.48 -0.25 14.99
C ARG A 486 -5.21 -1.11 14.86
N VAL A 487 -4.10 -0.67 15.47
CA VAL A 487 -2.81 -1.32 15.30
C VAL A 487 -2.39 -2.05 16.58
N PRO A 488 -2.32 -3.40 16.56
CA PRO A 488 -1.87 -4.17 17.72
C PRO A 488 -0.36 -4.06 17.90
N LYS A 489 0.09 -3.42 18.98
CA LYS A 489 1.51 -3.25 19.33
C LYS A 489 2.31 -4.56 19.25
N ALA A 490 1.76 -5.65 19.79
CA ALA A 490 2.46 -6.95 19.82
C ALA A 490 2.72 -7.51 18.41
N ASP A 491 1.83 -7.23 17.44
CA ASP A 491 2.00 -7.69 16.07
C ASP A 491 3.11 -6.91 15.36
N LEU A 492 3.21 -5.59 15.60
CA LEU A 492 4.31 -4.77 15.05
C LEU A 492 5.67 -5.16 15.63
N MET A 493 5.73 -5.45 16.92
CA MET A 493 6.95 -5.94 17.58
C MET A 493 7.39 -7.28 16.98
N GLN A 494 6.45 -8.18 16.70
CA GLN A 494 6.71 -9.45 16.02
C GLN A 494 7.23 -9.21 14.58
N MET A 495 6.58 -8.35 13.81
CA MET A 495 7.03 -8.00 12.46
C MET A 495 8.44 -7.43 12.46
N SER A 496 8.72 -6.44 13.32
CA SER A 496 10.05 -5.83 13.46
C SER A 496 11.13 -6.85 13.82
N THR A 497 10.80 -7.81 14.67
CA THR A 497 11.71 -8.91 15.05
C THR A 497 12.07 -9.77 13.85
N ILE A 498 11.06 -10.20 13.08
CA ILE A 498 11.25 -11.10 11.95
C ILE A 498 11.99 -10.40 10.81
N VAL A 499 11.57 -9.18 10.47
CA VAL A 499 12.22 -8.40 9.39
C VAL A 499 13.67 -8.10 9.74
N SER A 500 13.97 -7.66 10.98
CA SER A 500 15.35 -7.40 11.42
C SER A 500 16.23 -8.64 11.30
N SER A 501 15.71 -9.81 11.69
CA SER A 501 16.43 -11.06 11.58
C SER A 501 16.68 -11.48 10.12
N LEU A 502 15.66 -11.39 9.25
CA LEU A 502 15.81 -11.72 7.83
C LEU A 502 16.82 -10.81 7.14
N VAL A 503 16.75 -9.51 7.42
CA VAL A 503 17.67 -8.51 6.87
C VAL A 503 19.11 -8.79 7.31
N PHE A 504 19.33 -9.05 8.60
CA PHE A 504 20.65 -9.41 9.14
C PHE A 504 21.23 -10.64 8.43
N HIS A 505 20.44 -11.71 8.30
CA HIS A 505 20.92 -12.94 7.66
C HIS A 505 21.13 -12.78 6.14
N THR A 506 20.28 -12.01 5.48
CA THR A 506 20.45 -11.71 4.05
C THR A 506 21.71 -10.87 3.81
N ALA A 507 21.97 -9.89 4.69
CA ALA A 507 23.17 -9.05 4.60
C ALA A 507 24.45 -9.84 4.83
N ASN A 508 24.42 -10.87 5.69
CA ASN A 508 25.58 -11.69 6.05
C ASN A 508 25.67 -13.04 5.30
N ARG A 509 24.79 -13.26 4.32
CA ARG A 509 24.83 -14.46 3.49
C ARG A 509 26.00 -14.39 2.52
N GLU A 510 26.72 -15.51 2.33
CA GLU A 510 27.87 -15.57 1.42
C GLU A 510 27.50 -15.14 -0.02
N GLN A 511 26.38 -15.65 -0.53
CA GLN A 511 25.88 -15.32 -1.87
C GLN A 511 24.62 -14.46 -1.79
N LYS A 512 24.38 -13.63 -2.79
CA LYS A 512 23.08 -12.94 -2.97
C LYS A 512 21.93 -13.95 -3.05
N LEU A 513 20.73 -13.53 -2.72
CA LEU A 513 19.55 -14.37 -2.96
C LEU A 513 19.39 -14.67 -4.44
N PRO A 514 18.96 -15.90 -4.80
CA PRO A 514 18.78 -16.29 -6.17
C PRO A 514 17.72 -15.43 -6.87
N ARG A 515 17.94 -15.16 -8.15
CA ARG A 515 17.05 -14.36 -8.99
C ARG A 515 16.32 -15.22 -9.99
N LYS A 516 15.10 -14.86 -10.29
CA LYS A 516 14.39 -15.36 -11.48
C LYS A 516 15.15 -14.93 -12.76
N PRO A 517 14.91 -15.60 -13.90
CA PRO A 517 15.44 -15.13 -15.18
C PRO A 517 15.05 -13.67 -15.42
N LYS A 518 15.98 -12.90 -15.99
CA LYS A 518 15.73 -11.49 -16.33
C LYS A 518 14.53 -11.40 -17.27
N PRO A 519 13.49 -10.60 -16.93
CA PRO A 519 12.29 -10.51 -17.77
C PRO A 519 12.59 -9.84 -19.12
N ALA A 520 11.75 -10.13 -20.11
CA ALA A 520 11.79 -9.42 -21.37
C ALA A 520 11.34 -7.96 -21.20
N PRO A 521 11.81 -7.03 -22.06
CA PRO A 521 11.32 -5.65 -22.05
C PRO A 521 9.78 -5.59 -22.17
N ARG A 522 9.16 -4.79 -21.32
CA ARG A 522 7.71 -4.56 -21.38
C ARG A 522 7.47 -3.44 -22.40
N GLY A 523 6.81 -3.75 -23.53
CA GLY A 523 6.46 -2.74 -24.53
C GLY A 523 5.74 -1.56 -23.88
N GLY A 524 6.20 -0.33 -24.17
CA GLY A 524 5.66 0.91 -23.59
C GLY A 524 4.25 1.21 -24.07
N GLY A 525 3.25 0.72 -23.34
CA GLY A 525 1.88 1.19 -23.43
C GLY A 525 1.52 1.99 -22.17
N PRO A 526 0.84 3.14 -22.24
CA PRO A 526 0.38 3.85 -21.06
C PRO A 526 -0.56 2.94 -20.24
N GLY A 527 -0.17 2.63 -19.01
CA GLY A 527 -0.97 1.82 -18.07
C GLY A 527 -0.67 0.32 -18.04
N MET A 528 0.48 -0.15 -18.52
CA MET A 528 0.95 -1.54 -18.36
C MET A 528 1.88 -1.66 -17.14
N PHE A 529 1.31 -1.57 -15.94
CA PHE A 529 1.95 -2.07 -14.72
C PHE A 529 0.89 -2.67 -13.82
#